data_6501e22bdbaf2f6d3a2086f10476cb9a
#
_entry.id   6501e22bdbaf2f6d3a2086f10476cb9a
#
_cell.length_a   1.000
_cell.length_b   1.000
_cell.length_c   1.000
_cell.angle_alpha   90.00
_cell.angle_beta   90.00
_cell.angle_gamma   90.00
#
_symmetry.space_group_name_H-M   'P 1'
#
loop_
_entity.id
_entity.type
_entity.pdbx_description
1 polymer ?
#
loop_
_entity_poly.entity_id
_entity_poly.type
_entity_poly.pdbx_seq_one_letter_code
_entity_poly.pdbx_strand_id
1 'polypeptide(L)'
;MQLSQVRCVPVILLAGGCWLWMAIGVIHLGMKWQSVGFVRHNVEVVLPNDRTLAGDLSIDWEGTYNLTDADGKSTKFKGFKIMSIPPTSMVPSPFSYRMVLPFILYCLGSLVACYCLWLKGMRPRDKISR
;
A
#
# COMPACT_ATOMS: atom_id res chain seq x y z
N MET A 1 -11.27 0.58 -44.52
CA MET A 1 -10.86 1.45 -43.43
C MET A 1 -11.20 0.88 -42.03
N GLN A 2 -11.44 -0.42 -41.86
CA GLN A 2 -11.91 -1.04 -40.60
C GLN A 2 -10.88 -1.92 -39.87
N LEU A 3 -9.74 -2.24 -40.47
CA LEU A 3 -8.75 -3.17 -39.88
C LEU A 3 -7.85 -2.55 -38.82
N SER A 4 -7.75 -1.22 -38.71
CA SER A 4 -6.92 -0.55 -37.73
C SER A 4 -7.60 -0.45 -36.35
N GLN A 5 -8.92 -0.39 -36.29
CA GLN A 5 -9.65 -0.29 -35.02
C GLN A 5 -9.64 -1.60 -34.23
N VAL A 6 -9.69 -2.76 -34.91
CA VAL A 6 -9.71 -4.08 -34.24
C VAL A 6 -8.41 -4.39 -33.50
N ARG A 7 -7.28 -3.83 -33.93
CA ARG A 7 -5.96 -4.02 -33.28
C ARG A 7 -5.75 -3.16 -32.05
N CYS A 8 -6.49 -2.07 -31.90
CA CYS A 8 -6.35 -1.18 -30.73
C CYS A 8 -7.08 -1.69 -29.48
N VAL A 9 -8.16 -2.45 -29.65
CA VAL A 9 -8.97 -2.94 -28.53
C VAL A 9 -8.17 -3.82 -27.55
N PRO A 10 -7.42 -4.87 -27.98
CA PRO A 10 -6.66 -5.70 -27.05
C PRO A 10 -5.55 -4.92 -26.34
N VAL A 11 -4.94 -3.94 -27.00
CA VAL A 11 -3.89 -3.10 -26.39
C VAL A 11 -4.49 -2.21 -25.29
N ILE A 12 -5.65 -1.64 -25.50
CA ILE A 12 -6.37 -0.81 -24.53
C ILE A 12 -6.78 -1.67 -23.31
N LEU A 13 -7.29 -2.88 -23.56
CA LEU A 13 -7.67 -3.81 -22.49
C LEU A 13 -6.48 -4.25 -21.65
N LEU A 14 -5.35 -4.57 -22.29
CA LEU A 14 -4.10 -4.92 -21.59
C LEU A 14 -3.56 -3.74 -20.77
N ALA A 15 -3.52 -2.55 -21.35
CA ALA A 15 -3.07 -1.36 -20.65
C ALA A 15 -3.97 -1.03 -19.45
N GLY A 16 -5.30 -1.13 -19.62
CA GLY A 16 -6.28 -0.94 -18.56
C GLY A 16 -6.15 -1.99 -17.46
N GLY A 17 -5.95 -3.26 -17.82
CA GLY A 17 -5.71 -4.35 -16.88
C GLY A 17 -4.44 -4.14 -16.05
N CYS A 18 -3.33 -3.79 -16.71
CA CYS A 18 -2.08 -3.46 -16.01
C CYS A 18 -2.24 -2.26 -15.08
N TRP A 19 -2.96 -1.22 -15.52
CA TRP A 19 -3.21 -0.04 -14.71
C TRP A 19 -4.01 -0.39 -13.44
N LEU A 20 -5.08 -1.18 -13.57
CA LEU A 20 -5.88 -1.64 -12.43
C LEU A 20 -5.05 -2.50 -11.47
N TRP A 21 -4.22 -3.40 -12.00
CA TRP A 21 -3.36 -4.25 -11.17
C TRP A 21 -2.36 -3.43 -10.36
N MET A 22 -1.74 -2.42 -10.97
CA MET A 22 -0.88 -1.47 -10.27
C MET A 22 -1.64 -0.66 -9.21
N ALA A 23 -2.87 -0.25 -9.48
CA ALA A 23 -3.72 0.46 -8.53
C ALA A 23 -3.97 -0.36 -7.26
N ILE A 24 -4.24 -1.67 -7.41
CA ILE A 24 -4.40 -2.60 -6.28
C ILE A 24 -3.10 -2.65 -5.45
N GLY A 25 -1.94 -2.74 -6.11
CA GLY A 25 -0.64 -2.72 -5.44
C GLY A 25 -0.41 -1.44 -4.61
N VAL A 26 -0.80 -0.29 -5.13
CA VAL A 26 -0.70 1.00 -4.44
C VAL A 26 -1.62 1.07 -3.22
N ILE A 27 -2.84 0.52 -3.32
CA ILE A 27 -3.76 0.41 -2.17
C ILE A 27 -3.16 -0.48 -1.07
N HIS A 28 -2.61 -1.64 -1.44
CA HIS A 28 -1.92 -2.52 -0.50
C HIS A 28 -0.72 -1.85 0.19
N LEU A 29 0.04 -1.05 -0.57
CA LEU A 29 1.14 -0.26 -0.02
C LEU A 29 0.63 0.76 1.01
N GLY A 30 -0.47 1.45 0.71
CA GLY A 30 -1.11 2.40 1.63
C GLY A 30 -1.58 1.72 2.93
N MET A 31 -2.19 0.54 2.84
CA MET A 31 -2.60 -0.24 4.02
C MET A 31 -1.40 -0.68 4.87
N LYS A 32 -0.32 -1.13 4.24
CA LYS A 32 0.93 -1.45 4.94
C LYS A 32 1.50 -0.21 5.63
N TRP A 33 1.55 0.93 4.95
CA TRP A 33 2.05 2.17 5.53
C TRP A 33 1.23 2.62 6.74
N GLN A 34 -0.08 2.42 6.71
CA GLN A 34 -0.93 2.72 7.85
C GLN A 34 -0.62 1.83 9.06
N SER A 35 -0.31 0.54 8.83
CA SER A 35 -0.04 -0.41 9.92
C SER A 35 1.34 -0.22 10.55
N VAL A 36 2.32 0.28 9.79
CA VAL A 36 3.68 0.52 10.25
C VAL A 36 3.74 1.76 11.15
N GLY A 37 4.42 1.62 12.28
CA GLY A 37 4.59 2.70 13.26
C GLY A 37 3.35 2.99 14.10
N PHE A 38 2.28 2.21 13.96
CA PHE A 38 1.16 2.26 14.89
C PHE A 38 1.51 1.45 16.14
N VAL A 39 1.64 2.15 17.26
CA VAL A 39 1.93 1.53 18.57
C VAL A 39 0.61 1.26 19.27
N ARG A 40 0.38 0.03 19.66
CA ARG A 40 -0.73 -0.38 20.52
C ARG A 40 -0.21 -0.53 21.94
N HIS A 41 -0.78 0.23 22.86
CA HIS A 41 -0.36 0.23 24.25
C HIS A 41 -1.04 -0.88 25.05
N ASN A 42 -0.34 -1.41 26.04
CA ASN A 42 -0.83 -2.43 26.98
C ASN A 42 -1.39 -3.68 26.30
N VAL A 43 -0.70 -4.18 25.31
CA VAL A 43 -1.07 -5.45 24.62
C VAL A 43 -0.43 -6.61 25.38
N GLU A 44 -1.24 -7.64 25.65
CA GLU A 44 -0.76 -8.90 26.21
C GLU A 44 -0.68 -9.94 25.11
N VAL A 45 0.49 -10.55 24.92
CA VAL A 45 0.77 -11.52 23.87
C VAL A 45 1.29 -12.81 24.48
N VAL A 46 0.62 -13.92 24.15
CA VAL A 46 1.09 -15.25 24.49
C VAL A 46 1.84 -15.83 23.28
N LEU A 47 3.11 -16.05 23.46
CA LEU A 47 3.99 -16.65 22.45
C LEU A 47 3.71 -18.16 22.28
N PRO A 48 4.15 -18.81 21.20
CA PRO A 48 4.00 -20.25 20.97
C PRO A 48 4.65 -21.14 22.06
N ASN A 49 5.61 -20.59 22.82
CA ASN A 49 6.29 -21.24 23.95
C ASN A 49 5.59 -21.01 25.29
N ASP A 50 4.32 -20.58 25.27
CA ASP A 50 3.47 -20.26 26.43
C ASP A 50 4.04 -19.16 27.36
N ARG A 51 4.98 -18.33 26.87
CA ARG A 51 5.41 -17.13 27.57
C ARG A 51 4.45 -16.01 27.29
N THR A 52 3.97 -15.36 28.34
CA THR A 52 3.16 -14.15 28.27
C THR A 52 4.07 -12.94 28.35
N LEU A 53 3.91 -12.04 27.42
CA LEU A 53 4.60 -10.74 27.37
C LEU A 53 3.54 -9.65 27.35
N ALA A 54 3.73 -8.59 28.13
CA ALA A 54 2.87 -7.42 28.14
C ALA A 54 3.70 -6.19 27.83
N GLY A 55 3.16 -5.29 27.00
CA GLY A 55 3.88 -4.08 26.64
C GLY A 55 3.27 -3.36 25.43
N ASP A 56 4.05 -2.49 24.85
CA ASP A 56 3.68 -1.71 23.66
C ASP A 56 4.06 -2.46 22.39
N LEU A 57 3.05 -2.77 21.58
CA LEU A 57 3.18 -3.53 20.34
C LEU A 57 3.26 -2.61 19.15
N SER A 58 4.30 -2.76 18.35
CA SER A 58 4.44 -2.14 17.02
C SER A 58 4.69 -3.20 15.94
N ILE A 59 4.36 -2.84 14.69
CA ILE A 59 4.56 -3.72 13.53
C ILE A 59 5.58 -3.05 12.60
N ASP A 60 6.57 -3.81 12.17
CA ASP A 60 7.59 -3.37 11.21
C ASP A 60 7.13 -3.62 9.77
N TRP A 61 7.80 -3.02 8.79
CA TRP A 61 7.54 -3.18 7.35
C TRP A 61 7.57 -4.65 6.86
N GLU A 62 8.36 -5.48 7.52
CA GLU A 62 8.47 -6.90 7.25
C GLU A 62 7.31 -7.73 7.82
N GLY A 63 6.37 -7.09 8.55
CA GLY A 63 5.28 -7.78 9.27
C GLY A 63 5.76 -8.47 10.54
N THR A 64 6.93 -8.09 11.05
CA THR A 64 7.46 -8.57 12.33
C THR A 64 6.86 -7.73 13.46
N TYR A 65 6.38 -8.40 14.49
CA TYR A 65 5.87 -7.76 15.70
C TYR A 65 7.03 -7.41 16.61
N ASN A 66 7.02 -6.21 17.13
CA ASN A 66 8.00 -5.70 18.07
C ASN A 66 7.26 -5.25 19.33
N LEU A 67 7.44 -5.98 20.43
CA LEU A 67 6.86 -5.68 21.73
C LEU A 67 7.91 -5.05 22.61
N THR A 68 7.63 -3.86 23.11
CA THR A 68 8.49 -3.15 24.06
C THR A 68 7.85 -3.20 25.45
N ASP A 69 8.53 -3.83 26.38
CA ASP A 69 8.11 -3.92 27.78
C ASP A 69 8.29 -2.58 28.51
N ALA A 70 7.69 -2.46 29.70
CA ALA A 70 7.82 -1.28 30.56
C ALA A 70 9.29 -0.92 30.91
N ASP A 71 10.17 -1.92 30.95
CA ASP A 71 11.61 -1.77 31.17
C ASP A 71 12.38 -1.32 29.92
N GLY A 72 11.69 -1.05 28.79
CA GLY A 72 12.31 -0.64 27.53
C GLY A 72 12.94 -1.80 26.73
N LYS A 73 12.78 -3.05 27.19
CA LYS A 73 13.28 -4.22 26.49
C LYS A 73 12.38 -4.57 25.32
N SER A 74 12.94 -4.59 24.11
CA SER A 74 12.23 -4.93 22.89
C SER A 74 12.40 -6.40 22.53
N THR A 75 11.29 -7.09 22.27
CA THR A 75 11.25 -8.49 21.85
C THR A 75 10.58 -8.58 20.50
N LYS A 76 11.29 -9.15 19.50
CA LYS A 76 10.77 -9.35 18.14
C LYS A 76 10.26 -10.77 17.96
N PHE A 77 9.06 -10.91 17.35
CA PHE A 77 8.47 -12.22 17.03
C PHE A 77 7.61 -12.13 15.76
N LYS A 78 7.46 -13.27 15.06
CA LYS A 78 6.64 -13.36 13.84
C LYS A 78 5.30 -14.08 14.07
N GLY A 79 5.16 -14.81 15.16
CA GLY A 79 3.95 -15.56 15.47
C GLY A 79 3.59 -15.47 16.94
N PHE A 80 2.30 -15.54 17.22
CA PHE A 80 1.73 -15.56 18.56
C PHE A 80 0.59 -16.58 18.62
N LYS A 81 0.29 -17.09 19.83
CA LYS A 81 -0.80 -18.04 20.07
C LYS A 81 -2.10 -17.28 20.36
N ILE A 82 -2.02 -16.29 21.22
CA ILE A 82 -3.14 -15.44 21.64
C ILE A 82 -2.62 -14.02 21.79
N MET A 83 -3.42 -13.05 21.35
CA MET A 83 -3.16 -11.62 21.57
C MET A 83 -4.41 -10.98 22.18
N SER A 84 -4.27 -10.42 23.34
CA SER A 84 -5.32 -9.65 24.02
C SER A 84 -5.04 -8.16 23.84
N ILE A 85 -5.98 -7.46 23.21
CA ILE A 85 -5.89 -6.02 22.95
C ILE A 85 -6.92 -5.35 23.83
N PRO A 86 -6.55 -4.45 24.74
CA PRO A 86 -7.51 -3.76 25.58
C PRO A 86 -8.40 -2.84 24.73
N PRO A 87 -9.68 -2.68 25.08
CA PRO A 87 -10.64 -1.86 24.31
C PRO A 87 -10.27 -0.36 24.26
N THR A 88 -9.42 0.08 25.18
CA THR A 88 -8.89 1.46 25.22
C THR A 88 -7.75 1.72 24.24
N SER A 89 -7.18 0.69 23.62
CA SER A 89 -6.19 0.91 22.56
C SER A 89 -6.87 1.63 21.39
N MET A 90 -6.39 2.83 21.05
CA MET A 90 -6.94 3.61 19.93
C MET A 90 -6.92 2.76 18.67
N VAL A 91 -8.11 2.44 18.17
CA VAL A 91 -8.25 1.87 16.82
C VAL A 91 -7.85 2.99 15.85
N PRO A 92 -6.89 2.77 14.94
CA PRO A 92 -6.56 3.77 13.94
C PRO A 92 -7.83 4.15 13.20
N SER A 93 -8.02 5.45 12.96
CA SER A 93 -9.12 5.94 12.15
C SER A 93 -9.15 5.14 10.83
N PRO A 94 -10.32 4.60 10.40
CA PRO A 94 -10.41 3.80 9.19
C PRO A 94 -9.95 4.56 7.93
N PHE A 95 -9.95 5.90 7.97
CA PHE A 95 -9.49 6.78 6.90
C PHE A 95 -8.27 7.61 7.33
N SER A 96 -7.12 6.96 7.45
CA SER A 96 -5.86 7.68 7.62
C SER A 96 -5.39 8.23 6.27
N TYR A 97 -4.87 9.47 6.25
CA TYR A 97 -4.23 10.07 5.06
C TYR A 97 -3.13 9.18 4.46
N ARG A 98 -2.46 8.37 5.30
CA ARG A 98 -1.41 7.42 4.87
C ARG A 98 -1.93 6.33 3.95
N MET A 99 -3.21 5.94 4.08
CA MET A 99 -3.84 4.97 3.19
C MET A 99 -4.19 5.59 1.84
N VAL A 100 -4.68 6.83 1.85
CA VAL A 100 -5.25 7.49 0.68
C VAL A 100 -4.20 8.21 -0.17
N LEU A 101 -3.15 8.75 0.47
CA LEU A 101 -2.11 9.52 -0.20
C LEU A 101 -1.42 8.80 -1.36
N PRO A 102 -0.97 7.54 -1.22
CA PRO A 102 -0.34 6.82 -2.34
C PRO A 102 -1.29 6.67 -3.54
N PHE A 103 -2.56 6.43 -3.28
CA PHE A 103 -3.57 6.31 -4.34
C PHE A 103 -3.82 7.63 -5.06
N ILE A 104 -3.91 8.75 -4.34
CA ILE A 104 -4.04 10.08 -4.94
C ILE A 104 -2.83 10.39 -5.83
N LEU A 105 -1.61 10.14 -5.34
CA LEU A 105 -0.38 10.37 -6.10
C LEU A 105 -0.33 9.50 -7.37
N TYR A 106 -0.79 8.26 -7.29
CA TYR A 106 -0.91 7.36 -8.44
C TYR A 106 -1.89 7.89 -9.50
N CYS A 107 -3.07 8.36 -9.07
CA CYS A 107 -4.07 8.94 -9.98
C CYS A 107 -3.54 10.23 -10.64
N LEU A 108 -2.92 11.12 -9.88
CA LEU A 108 -2.31 12.35 -10.42
C LEU A 108 -1.19 12.04 -11.41
N GLY A 109 -0.30 11.11 -11.08
CA GLY A 109 0.76 10.65 -11.99
C GLY A 109 0.20 10.07 -13.29
N SER A 110 -0.86 9.28 -13.21
CA SER A 110 -1.56 8.72 -14.38
C SER A 110 -2.16 9.81 -15.26
N LEU A 111 -2.79 10.82 -14.67
CA LEU A 111 -3.35 11.96 -15.42
C LEU A 111 -2.26 12.76 -16.14
N VAL A 112 -1.14 13.03 -15.45
CA VAL A 112 0.01 13.73 -16.06
C VAL A 112 0.59 12.91 -17.21
N ALA A 113 0.75 11.59 -17.04
CA ALA A 113 1.25 10.71 -18.10
C ALA A 113 0.31 10.72 -19.33
N CYS A 114 -1.00 10.60 -19.11
CA CYS A 114 -1.99 10.67 -20.19
C CYS A 114 -1.92 12.03 -20.91
N TYR A 115 -1.81 13.13 -20.17
CA TYR A 115 -1.70 14.47 -20.74
C TYR A 115 -0.42 14.63 -21.58
N CYS A 116 0.72 14.14 -21.10
CA CYS A 116 1.98 14.17 -21.85
C CYS A 116 1.92 13.33 -23.14
N LEU A 117 1.28 12.16 -23.09
CA LEU A 117 1.09 11.32 -24.29
C LEU A 117 0.17 11.99 -25.31
N TRP A 118 -0.89 12.64 -24.85
CA TRP A 118 -1.80 13.41 -25.69
C TRP A 118 -1.09 14.57 -26.40
N LEU A 119 -0.28 15.34 -25.69
CA LEU A 119 0.53 16.42 -26.26
C LEU A 119 1.53 15.90 -27.31
N LYS A 120 2.17 14.73 -27.04
CA LYS A 120 3.09 14.13 -28.03
C LYS A 120 2.35 13.64 -29.28
N GLY A 121 1.12 13.15 -29.12
CA GLY A 121 0.29 12.72 -30.25
C GLY A 121 -0.18 13.87 -31.13
N MET A 122 -0.29 15.09 -30.59
CA MET A 122 -0.67 16.29 -31.33
C MET A 122 0.47 16.97 -32.08
N ARG A 123 1.73 16.62 -31.80
CA ARG A 123 2.85 17.18 -32.59
C ARG A 123 2.74 16.68 -34.01
N PRO A 124 2.56 17.58 -35.01
CA PRO A 124 2.53 17.19 -36.42
C PRO A 124 3.86 16.47 -36.70
N ARG A 125 3.78 15.28 -37.30
CA ARG A 125 4.95 14.62 -37.89
C ARG A 125 5.35 15.52 -39.08
N ASP A 126 6.31 16.43 -38.83
CA ASP A 126 6.98 17.11 -39.92
C ASP A 126 7.48 16.03 -40.85
N LYS A 127 6.83 15.94 -42.03
CA LYS A 127 7.26 15.09 -43.10
C LYS A 127 8.66 15.51 -43.47
N ILE A 128 9.66 14.72 -43.05
CA ILE A 128 10.99 14.77 -43.62
C ILE A 128 10.78 14.28 -45.05
N SER A 129 10.44 15.21 -45.91
CA SER A 129 10.50 15.08 -47.37
C SER A 129 11.98 15.30 -47.74
N ARG A 130 12.68 14.24 -48.00
CA ARG A 130 13.86 14.21 -48.85
C ARG A 130 13.73 13.10 -49.83
#